data_187bf1c1a835866ecbd91420b79ae31b
#
_entry.id   187bf1c1a835866ecbd91420b79ae31b
#
_cell.length_a   1.000
_cell.length_b   1.000
_cell.length_c   1.000
_cell.angle_alpha   90.00
_cell.angle_beta   90.00
_cell.angle_gamma   90.00
#
_symmetry.space_group_name_H-M   'P 1'
#
loop_
_entity.id
_entity.type
_entity.pdbx_description
1 polymer ?
#
loop_
_entity_poly.entity_id
_entity_poly.type
_entity_poly.pdbx_seq_one_letter_code
_entity_poly.pdbx_strand_id
1 'polypeptide(L)'
;MASKLLNIFSNQYMSGEGPWGKKPSGRKPSSKRTTGGGNNQEPDLDDMLRQAQDRMRDMMGGGRPKPPNGGDGSVGGIIGLGAIIAAGFWVYQCFYIVQPEEQGVVTRFGEYVQTTNEGLHFHLWPVERVVKPKVTRENILEVGFASSFPTSSFGMTRSYRQLSNDNVVDIPEESLMLTGDENIVDLDFTVRWVISNPKDYLFKVASPVEALKSVAESSMREVIGRYPIDDAITSNKLKIEQEALQLTQSIADQYGLGIRVNNIEMQQVQPPKQVLDAFRDVQAAKAAAEKEQDNATGYANDVVPRARGQAAQIMQEAEAYKQSKIAEATGNAARFISQLNEYKKAPAITRERLYLENMEDVLKGSRKVIMTDKNSGSILPYLPLNAQKGAK
;
A
#
# COMPACT_ATOMS: atom_id res chain seq x y z
N MET A 1 -13.60 39.22 17.80
CA MET A 1 -13.09 38.60 19.01
C MET A 1 -12.17 37.45 18.62
N ALA A 2 -10.96 37.52 19.01
CA ALA A 2 -9.84 36.59 18.84
C ALA A 2 -8.68 37.15 17.98
N SER A 3 -8.13 38.23 18.48
CA SER A 3 -6.77 38.67 18.13
C SER A 3 -6.02 38.89 19.44
N LYS A 4 -5.41 37.85 19.97
CA LYS A 4 -4.43 37.89 21.05
C LYS A 4 -3.97 36.47 21.30
N LEU A 5 -2.87 36.05 20.68
CA LEU A 5 -1.91 35.03 21.14
C LEU A 5 -0.88 34.79 20.03
N LEU A 6 -0.21 35.87 19.61
CA LEU A 6 0.96 35.78 18.75
C LEU A 6 1.92 36.89 19.19
N ASN A 7 2.61 36.64 20.33
CA ASN A 7 3.80 37.39 20.70
C ASN A 7 4.37 36.81 21.98
N ILE A 8 5.06 35.70 21.90
CA ILE A 8 6.07 35.27 22.87
C ILE A 8 6.95 34.29 22.11
N PHE A 9 8.00 34.76 21.51
CA PHE A 9 9.26 34.09 21.22
C PHE A 9 10.06 34.95 20.23
N SER A 10 10.42 36.11 20.71
CA SER A 10 11.55 36.84 20.11
C SER A 10 12.43 37.36 21.25
N ASN A 11 13.70 37.07 21.11
CA ASN A 11 14.80 37.69 21.82
C ASN A 11 15.20 37.13 23.18
N GLN A 12 16.18 36.21 23.13
CA GLN A 12 17.26 36.27 24.13
C GLN A 12 18.53 35.64 23.55
N TYR A 13 19.32 36.45 22.88
CA TYR A 13 20.77 36.23 22.84
C TYR A 13 21.30 36.53 24.22
N MET A 14 21.67 35.53 24.98
CA MET A 14 22.53 35.69 26.15
C MET A 14 23.86 34.99 25.88
N SER A 15 24.89 35.82 25.80
CA SER A 15 26.27 35.50 26.06
C SER A 15 26.39 34.76 27.40
N GLY A 16 26.79 33.49 27.37
CA GLY A 16 27.07 32.67 28.54
C GLY A 16 28.51 32.21 28.50
N GLU A 17 29.28 32.75 29.43
CA GLU A 17 30.64 32.35 29.74
C GLU A 17 30.75 30.87 30.08
N GLY A 18 31.71 30.20 29.46
CA GLY A 18 32.12 28.86 29.83
C GLY A 18 33.04 28.84 31.08
N PRO A 19 33.11 27.75 31.83
CA PRO A 19 33.72 27.68 33.16
C PRO A 19 35.26 27.53 33.19
N TRP A 20 35.96 27.94 32.17
CA TRP A 20 37.43 27.85 32.10
C TRP A 20 38.04 29.14 31.58
N GLY A 21 38.23 30.14 32.42
CA GLY A 21 38.91 31.33 31.95
C GLY A 21 39.05 32.46 32.98
N LYS A 22 39.97 32.41 33.88
CA LYS A 22 40.54 33.59 34.51
C LYS A 22 42.03 33.67 34.23
N LYS A 23 42.43 34.65 33.42
CA LYS A 23 43.80 35.11 33.35
C LYS A 23 44.11 35.95 34.59
N PRO A 24 45.27 35.84 35.21
CA PRO A 24 45.82 36.95 35.98
C PRO A 24 46.99 37.61 35.27
N SER A 25 46.94 38.91 35.34
CA SER A 25 47.95 39.87 34.89
C SER A 25 49.23 39.87 35.71
N GLY A 26 50.34 40.05 35.04
CA GLY A 26 51.62 40.53 35.30
C GLY A 26 52.20 40.79 36.68
N ARG A 27 53.44 40.32 36.83
CA ARG A 27 54.55 41.12 37.38
C ARG A 27 55.85 40.28 37.32
N LYS A 28 56.84 40.79 36.63
CA LYS A 28 58.24 40.52 36.92
C LYS A 28 58.60 41.26 38.23
N PRO A 29 59.58 40.88 39.08
CA PRO A 29 60.99 40.66 38.69
C PRO A 29 61.85 39.70 39.54
N SER A 30 63.04 39.46 38.98
CA SER A 30 64.35 39.27 39.63
C SER A 30 64.70 38.06 40.52
N SER A 31 65.65 37.30 39.99
CA SER A 31 66.92 36.86 40.61
C SER A 31 66.95 36.26 42.04
N LYS A 32 67.39 35.07 42.12
CA LYS A 32 68.66 34.60 42.78
C LYS A 32 68.63 33.09 42.97
N ARG A 33 69.64 32.50 42.40
CA ARG A 33 70.60 31.52 43.00
C ARG A 33 70.14 30.77 44.25
N THR A 34 70.10 29.45 44.23
CA THR A 34 71.17 28.64 44.84
C THR A 34 70.78 27.13 44.90
N THR A 35 71.57 26.31 44.30
CA THR A 35 72.16 25.02 44.79
C THR A 35 71.24 24.02 45.52
N GLY A 36 71.24 22.78 44.97
CA GLY A 36 71.31 21.55 45.81
C GLY A 36 70.28 20.51 45.54
N GLY A 37 70.63 19.47 44.81
CA GLY A 37 70.53 18.07 45.22
C GLY A 37 69.18 17.37 45.17
N GLY A 38 69.10 16.33 44.37
CA GLY A 38 68.23 15.21 44.66
C GLY A 38 67.35 14.70 43.52
N ASN A 39 67.82 13.70 42.87
CA ASN A 39 67.17 12.72 42.03
C ASN A 39 65.67 12.53 42.27
N ASN A 40 64.91 12.65 41.17
CA ASN A 40 64.03 11.60 40.65
C ASN A 40 63.45 12.12 39.32
N GLN A 41 63.84 11.50 38.22
CA GLN A 41 63.42 11.84 36.88
C GLN A 41 62.07 11.20 36.59
N GLU A 42 61.04 12.04 36.49
CA GLU A 42 59.99 11.79 35.52
C GLU A 42 60.36 12.48 34.21
N PRO A 43 60.18 11.88 33.06
CA PRO A 43 60.57 12.52 31.79
C PRO A 43 59.65 13.68 31.49
N ASP A 44 60.21 14.87 31.59
CA ASP A 44 59.51 16.13 31.31
C ASP A 44 59.20 16.23 29.81
N LEU A 45 57.92 16.27 29.47
CA LEU A 45 57.42 16.42 28.11
C LEU A 45 58.00 17.65 27.41
N ASP A 46 58.35 18.69 28.18
CA ASP A 46 58.96 19.91 27.66
C ASP A 46 60.40 19.70 27.21
N ASP A 47 61.16 18.81 27.84
CA ASP A 47 62.52 18.44 27.41
C ASP A 47 62.47 17.55 26.15
N MET A 48 61.48 16.68 26.00
CA MET A 48 61.28 15.92 24.77
C MET A 48 60.87 16.80 23.62
N LEU A 49 59.99 17.80 23.88
CA LEU A 49 59.60 18.79 22.86
C LEU A 49 60.79 19.68 22.44
N ARG A 50 61.61 20.12 23.37
CA ARG A 50 62.79 20.90 23.09
C ARG A 50 63.84 20.06 22.30
N GLN A 51 64.05 18.81 22.68
CA GLN A 51 64.94 17.90 21.95
C GLN A 51 64.41 17.59 20.54
N ALA A 52 63.10 17.45 20.37
CA ALA A 52 62.49 17.29 19.06
C ALA A 52 62.60 18.57 18.21
N GLN A 53 62.45 19.73 18.85
CA GLN A 53 62.55 21.03 18.17
C GLN A 53 63.98 21.37 17.80
N ASP A 54 64.97 21.03 18.63
CA ASP A 54 66.38 21.20 18.34
C ASP A 54 66.83 20.24 17.22
N ARG A 55 66.37 18.97 17.25
CA ARG A 55 66.62 18.01 16.15
C ARG A 55 65.98 18.45 14.83
N MET A 56 64.81 19.07 14.91
CA MET A 56 64.15 19.61 13.73
C MET A 56 64.81 20.87 13.19
N ARG A 57 65.36 21.69 14.07
CA ARG A 57 66.12 22.88 13.73
C ARG A 57 67.48 22.58 13.15
N ASP A 58 68.18 21.54 13.66
CA ASP A 58 69.44 21.00 13.08
C ASP A 58 69.18 20.32 11.73
N MET A 59 68.02 19.73 11.50
CA MET A 59 67.60 19.13 10.23
C MET A 59 67.22 20.17 9.18
N MET A 60 66.80 21.38 9.58
CA MET A 60 66.18 22.39 8.69
C MET A 60 67.13 23.53 8.33
N GLY A 61 68.42 23.40 8.51
CA GLY A 61 69.41 24.27 7.87
C GLY A 61 69.76 25.55 8.59
N GLY A 62 70.82 25.54 9.33
CA GLY A 62 71.52 26.70 9.90
C GLY A 62 72.96 26.37 10.22
N GLY A 63 73.65 25.75 9.32
CA GLY A 63 75.08 25.43 9.45
C GLY A 63 75.93 26.17 8.45
N ARG A 64 76.79 27.06 8.91
CA ARG A 64 77.83 27.74 8.12
C ARG A 64 78.69 26.73 7.32
N PRO A 65 79.15 27.05 6.12
CA PRO A 65 79.89 26.13 5.30
C PRO A 65 81.31 25.87 5.90
N LYS A 66 81.60 24.65 6.24
CA LYS A 66 82.97 24.15 6.41
C LYS A 66 83.40 23.41 5.14
N PRO A 67 84.72 23.49 4.75
CA PRO A 67 85.17 23.04 3.46
C PRO A 67 85.19 21.51 3.36
N PRO A 68 85.23 20.97 2.15
CA PRO A 68 84.88 19.59 1.83
C PRO A 68 85.98 18.62 2.21
N ASN A 69 85.66 17.63 3.00
CA ASN A 69 86.37 16.39 2.99
C ASN A 69 85.40 15.20 3.06
N GLY A 70 85.44 14.43 2.03
CA GLY A 70 84.92 13.12 1.72
C GLY A 70 83.93 12.45 2.68
N GLY A 71 82.70 12.25 2.20
CA GLY A 71 81.74 11.37 2.87
C GLY A 71 80.29 11.56 2.31
N ASP A 72 80.06 10.94 1.19
CA ASP A 72 78.81 10.78 0.48
C ASP A 72 77.77 10.00 1.30
N GLY A 73 77.33 10.53 2.44
CA GLY A 73 76.43 9.76 3.33
C GLY A 73 75.17 10.40 3.81
N SER A 74 75.01 11.74 3.76
CA SER A 74 73.84 12.41 4.47
C SER A 74 72.69 12.78 3.56
N VAL A 75 72.94 13.09 2.31
CA VAL A 75 71.84 13.44 1.35
C VAL A 75 71.09 12.17 0.93
N GLY A 76 71.80 11.04 0.77
CA GLY A 76 71.18 9.73 0.49
C GLY A 76 70.26 9.23 1.61
N GLY A 77 70.57 9.53 2.89
CA GLY A 77 69.73 9.17 4.03
C GLY A 77 68.44 9.94 4.10
N ILE A 78 68.45 11.24 3.80
CA ILE A 78 67.23 12.07 3.79
C ILE A 78 66.34 11.71 2.62
N ILE A 79 66.91 11.48 1.44
CA ILE A 79 66.18 11.01 0.26
C ILE A 79 65.62 9.62 0.51
N GLY A 80 66.38 8.71 1.15
CA GLY A 80 65.91 7.37 1.53
C GLY A 80 64.75 7.39 2.52
N LEU A 81 64.83 8.25 3.57
CA LEU A 81 63.72 8.44 4.52
C LEU A 81 62.50 9.02 3.85
N GLY A 82 62.65 10.04 3.00
CA GLY A 82 61.59 10.62 2.20
C GLY A 82 60.91 9.61 1.29
N ALA A 83 61.71 8.73 0.64
CA ALA A 83 61.18 7.67 -0.22
C ALA A 83 60.41 6.61 0.57
N ILE A 84 60.84 6.26 1.79
CA ILE A 84 60.12 5.33 2.67
C ILE A 84 58.80 5.90 3.11
N ILE A 85 58.76 7.20 3.51
CA ILE A 85 57.51 7.90 3.88
C ILE A 85 56.57 7.98 2.68
N ALA A 86 57.07 8.33 1.50
CA ALA A 86 56.28 8.38 0.26
C ALA A 86 55.72 7.00 -0.13
N ALA A 87 56.54 5.94 0.01
CA ALA A 87 56.10 4.58 -0.22
C ALA A 87 55.06 4.11 0.80
N GLY A 88 55.21 4.45 2.09
CA GLY A 88 54.24 4.18 3.12
C GLY A 88 52.90 4.90 2.86
N PHE A 89 52.95 6.17 2.46
CA PHE A 89 51.77 6.93 2.05
C PHE A 89 51.10 6.34 0.81
N TRP A 90 51.93 5.92 -0.18
CA TRP A 90 51.40 5.26 -1.37
C TRP A 90 50.70 3.95 -1.06
N VAL A 91 51.29 3.10 -0.19
CA VAL A 91 50.69 1.84 0.27
C VAL A 91 49.38 2.13 1.03
N TYR A 92 49.33 3.18 1.86
CA TYR A 92 48.14 3.56 2.57
C TYR A 92 46.98 3.93 1.62
N GLN A 93 47.27 4.60 0.50
CA GLN A 93 46.28 4.92 -0.52
C GLN A 93 45.78 3.70 -1.31
N CYS A 94 46.47 2.59 -1.27
CA CYS A 94 46.07 1.38 -1.97
C CYS A 94 44.99 0.57 -1.23
N PHE A 95 44.69 0.91 0.04
CA PHE A 95 43.66 0.21 0.78
C PHE A 95 42.32 0.97 0.70
N TYR A 96 41.23 0.22 0.50
CA TYR A 96 39.86 0.75 0.55
C TYR A 96 38.95 -0.21 1.28
N ILE A 97 37.91 0.36 1.91
CA ILE A 97 36.87 -0.38 2.61
C ILE A 97 35.57 -0.28 1.80
N VAL A 98 34.94 -1.43 1.60
CA VAL A 98 33.61 -1.54 0.99
C VAL A 98 32.61 -1.78 2.11
N GLN A 99 31.57 -0.94 2.18
CA GLN A 99 30.53 -1.06 3.16
C GLN A 99 29.56 -2.21 2.79
N PRO A 100 28.80 -2.78 3.75
CA PRO A 100 27.87 -3.89 3.48
C PRO A 100 26.79 -3.57 2.44
N GLU A 101 26.47 -2.28 2.23
CA GLU A 101 25.50 -1.83 1.23
C GLU A 101 26.11 -1.65 -0.17
N GLU A 102 27.43 -1.71 -0.30
CA GLU A 102 28.18 -1.37 -1.52
C GLU A 102 28.91 -2.58 -2.07
N GLN A 103 29.15 -2.56 -3.36
CA GLN A 103 30.12 -3.45 -4.00
C GLN A 103 31.19 -2.61 -4.70
N GLY A 104 32.44 -3.00 -4.55
CA GLY A 104 33.53 -2.31 -5.18
C GLY A 104 33.75 -2.84 -6.59
N VAL A 105 33.64 -2.00 -7.59
CA VAL A 105 34.00 -2.33 -8.98
C VAL A 105 35.33 -1.73 -9.29
N VAL A 106 36.35 -2.61 -9.47
CA VAL A 106 37.71 -2.21 -9.75
C VAL A 106 37.92 -2.14 -11.25
N THR A 107 38.42 -0.99 -11.71
CA THR A 107 38.77 -0.75 -13.10
C THR A 107 40.27 -0.45 -13.24
N ARG A 108 40.92 -1.02 -14.23
CA ARG A 108 42.32 -0.77 -14.57
C ARG A 108 42.38 -0.13 -15.95
N PHE A 109 42.87 1.09 -16.03
CA PHE A 109 42.89 1.90 -17.25
C PHE A 109 41.53 2.05 -17.93
N GLY A 110 40.44 1.95 -17.15
CA GLY A 110 39.06 2.03 -17.66
C GLY A 110 38.43 0.68 -17.99
N GLU A 111 39.19 -0.41 -18.03
CA GLU A 111 38.66 -1.76 -18.25
C GLU A 111 38.27 -2.41 -16.93
N TYR A 112 37.19 -3.16 -16.92
CA TYR A 112 36.69 -3.91 -15.76
C TYR A 112 37.66 -5.06 -15.43
N VAL A 113 38.08 -5.14 -14.16
CA VAL A 113 38.97 -6.22 -13.66
C VAL A 113 38.17 -7.19 -12.78
N GLN A 114 37.57 -6.68 -11.72
CA GLN A 114 36.85 -7.52 -10.75
C GLN A 114 35.81 -6.72 -9.95
N THR A 115 34.86 -7.44 -9.39
CA THR A 115 33.94 -6.92 -8.40
C THR A 115 34.31 -7.46 -7.03
N THR A 116 34.46 -6.56 -6.05
CA THR A 116 34.82 -6.90 -4.66
C THR A 116 33.62 -6.77 -3.77
N ASN A 117 33.41 -7.74 -2.88
CA ASN A 117 32.35 -7.73 -1.87
C ASN A 117 32.72 -6.83 -0.68
N GLU A 118 31.91 -6.82 0.35
CA GLU A 118 32.17 -6.09 1.59
C GLU A 118 33.51 -6.47 2.25
N GLY A 119 34.16 -5.48 2.88
CA GLY A 119 35.39 -5.67 3.61
C GLY A 119 36.53 -4.77 3.16
N LEU A 120 37.73 -5.09 3.67
CA LEU A 120 38.99 -4.40 3.33
C LEU A 120 39.62 -5.03 2.10
N HIS A 121 39.86 -4.22 1.08
CA HIS A 121 40.46 -4.64 -0.19
C HIS A 121 41.64 -3.76 -0.56
N PHE A 122 42.47 -4.31 -1.43
CA PHE A 122 43.66 -3.65 -1.95
C PHE A 122 43.49 -3.36 -3.45
N HIS A 123 43.88 -2.15 -3.89
CA HIS A 123 43.94 -1.77 -5.30
C HIS A 123 45.24 -1.03 -5.59
N LEU A 124 45.70 -1.10 -6.80
CA LEU A 124 46.97 -0.48 -7.20
C LEU A 124 46.74 0.97 -7.64
N TRP A 125 46.77 1.89 -6.67
CA TRP A 125 46.71 3.31 -7.01
C TRP A 125 48.03 3.77 -7.67
N PRO A 126 48.02 4.58 -8.76
CA PRO A 126 46.93 5.28 -9.45
C PRO A 126 46.38 4.56 -10.69
N VAL A 127 46.82 3.33 -10.98
CA VAL A 127 46.48 2.54 -12.17
C VAL A 127 45.06 2.03 -12.11
N GLU A 128 44.59 1.68 -10.92
CA GLU A 128 43.26 1.17 -10.66
C GLU A 128 42.38 2.24 -10.03
N ARG A 129 41.13 2.27 -10.43
CA ARG A 129 40.06 3.08 -9.83
C ARG A 129 38.99 2.16 -9.30
N VAL A 130 38.39 2.53 -8.18
CA VAL A 130 37.30 1.79 -7.54
C VAL A 130 36.05 2.67 -7.53
N VAL A 131 34.96 2.15 -8.11
CA VAL A 131 33.62 2.72 -8.04
C VAL A 131 32.82 1.87 -7.08
N LYS A 132 32.11 2.49 -6.14
CA LYS A 132 31.33 1.80 -5.10
C LYS A 132 29.83 2.08 -5.27
N PRO A 133 29.13 1.41 -6.20
CA PRO A 133 27.69 1.53 -6.31
C PRO A 133 27.00 0.86 -5.11
N LYS A 134 25.92 1.48 -4.62
CA LYS A 134 25.09 0.93 -3.55
C LYS A 134 24.13 -0.10 -4.12
N VAL A 135 24.41 -1.38 -3.90
CA VAL A 135 23.63 -2.49 -4.48
C VAL A 135 22.43 -2.88 -3.66
N THR A 136 22.51 -2.74 -2.32
CA THR A 136 21.42 -3.14 -1.41
C THR A 136 20.36 -2.05 -1.26
N ARG A 137 20.74 -0.80 -1.58
CA ARG A 137 19.82 0.32 -1.48
C ARG A 137 18.75 0.24 -2.56
N GLU A 138 17.49 0.28 -2.13
CA GLU A 138 16.35 0.40 -3.03
C GLU A 138 16.26 1.82 -3.57
N ASN A 139 16.22 1.93 -4.88
CA ASN A 139 16.04 3.19 -5.59
C ASN A 139 14.60 3.26 -6.11
N ILE A 140 14.04 4.45 -6.10
CA ILE A 140 12.69 4.72 -6.60
C ILE A 140 12.83 5.51 -7.89
N LEU A 141 12.12 5.07 -8.92
CA LEU A 141 12.00 5.74 -10.19
C LEU A 141 10.54 6.12 -10.39
N GLU A 142 10.29 7.41 -10.56
CA GLU A 142 8.97 7.97 -10.79
C GLU A 142 8.75 8.11 -12.29
N VAL A 143 7.56 7.71 -12.78
CA VAL A 143 7.14 7.79 -14.18
C VAL A 143 5.74 8.39 -14.23
N GLY A 144 5.56 9.41 -15.08
CA GLY A 144 4.34 10.20 -15.21
C GLY A 144 4.35 11.47 -14.36
N PHE A 145 5.07 11.46 -13.25
CA PHE A 145 5.16 12.61 -12.35
C PHE A 145 6.59 12.79 -11.85
N ALA A 146 6.88 13.98 -11.34
CA ALA A 146 8.12 14.27 -10.66
C ALA A 146 7.82 14.88 -9.29
N SER A 147 8.23 14.17 -8.22
CA SER A 147 8.17 14.71 -6.87
C SER A 147 9.35 15.67 -6.66
N SER A 148 9.10 16.82 -6.02
CA SER A 148 10.12 17.84 -5.73
C SER A 148 11.12 17.44 -4.66
N PHE A 149 11.09 16.19 -4.18
CA PHE A 149 12.12 15.68 -3.29
C PHE A 149 13.40 15.42 -4.09
N PRO A 150 14.51 16.10 -3.78
CA PRO A 150 15.78 15.82 -4.43
C PRO A 150 16.20 14.41 -4.05
N THR A 151 15.85 13.41 -4.86
CA THR A 151 16.50 12.11 -4.79
C THR A 151 17.92 12.34 -5.28
N SER A 152 18.79 12.73 -4.36
CA SER A 152 20.21 12.93 -4.60
C SER A 152 20.89 11.60 -4.88
N SER A 153 20.83 11.18 -6.13
CA SER A 153 21.74 10.20 -6.67
C SER A 153 22.02 10.54 -8.12
N PHE A 154 23.21 11.05 -8.34
CA PHE A 154 23.77 11.38 -9.63
C PHE A 154 23.28 12.66 -10.30
N GLY A 155 23.79 13.84 -9.88
CA GLY A 155 24.30 14.91 -10.73
C GLY A 155 23.50 15.51 -11.88
N MET A 156 22.21 15.21 -12.03
CA MET A 156 21.37 15.90 -12.99
C MET A 156 20.24 16.66 -12.28
N THR A 157 20.60 17.84 -11.85
CA THR A 157 19.65 18.88 -11.47
C THR A 157 18.98 19.39 -12.74
N ARG A 158 17.97 18.71 -13.26
CA ARG A 158 16.96 19.38 -14.07
C ARG A 158 16.17 20.27 -13.12
N SER A 159 16.49 21.54 -13.13
CA SER A 159 15.73 22.57 -12.45
C SER A 159 14.34 22.66 -13.09
N TYR A 160 13.41 21.81 -12.69
CA TYR A 160 12.00 22.16 -12.80
C TYR A 160 11.70 23.15 -11.70
N ARG A 161 12.00 24.40 -12.04
CA ARG A 161 11.69 25.55 -11.21
C ARG A 161 10.25 25.90 -11.54
N GLN A 162 9.40 25.71 -10.57
CA GLN A 162 8.32 26.64 -10.26
C GLN A 162 6.86 26.22 -10.47
N LEU A 163 6.16 26.35 -9.39
CA LEU A 163 4.83 26.96 -9.19
C LEU A 163 3.64 26.02 -9.08
N SER A 164 3.57 25.33 -7.97
CA SER A 164 2.33 25.24 -7.20
C SER A 164 2.62 24.69 -5.81
N ASN A 165 1.79 25.00 -4.83
CA ASN A 165 1.87 24.51 -3.45
C ASN A 165 1.73 22.98 -3.31
N ASP A 166 1.54 22.27 -4.42
CA ASP A 166 1.65 20.82 -4.54
C ASP A 166 3.01 20.51 -5.18
N ASN A 167 3.88 19.88 -4.40
CA ASN A 167 5.25 19.54 -4.78
C ASN A 167 5.35 18.42 -5.84
N VAL A 168 4.32 18.17 -6.61
CA VAL A 168 4.26 17.13 -7.66
C VAL A 168 3.99 17.82 -8.99
N VAL A 169 4.86 17.60 -9.96
CA VAL A 169 4.72 18.06 -11.34
C VAL A 169 4.31 16.87 -12.19
N ASP A 170 3.15 16.97 -12.80
CA ASP A 170 2.61 16.01 -13.74
C ASP A 170 3.31 16.14 -15.11
N ILE A 171 3.71 15.01 -15.73
CA ILE A 171 4.40 14.94 -17.02
C ILE A 171 3.51 14.16 -18.01
N PRO A 172 2.62 14.85 -18.73
CA PRO A 172 1.62 14.18 -19.58
C PRO A 172 2.22 13.33 -20.70
N GLU A 173 3.44 13.61 -21.14
CA GLU A 173 4.12 12.82 -22.17
C GLU A 173 4.43 11.39 -21.72
N GLU A 174 4.59 11.19 -20.40
CA GLU A 174 4.92 9.91 -19.78
C GLU A 174 3.69 9.23 -19.18
N SER A 175 2.72 10.01 -18.67
CA SER A 175 1.55 9.49 -17.94
C SER A 175 0.39 9.09 -18.87
N LEU A 176 0.25 9.74 -20.04
CA LEU A 176 -0.87 9.45 -20.95
C LEU A 176 -0.66 8.14 -21.69
N MET A 177 -1.59 7.20 -21.49
CA MET A 177 -1.58 5.88 -22.12
C MET A 177 -2.96 5.54 -22.69
N LEU A 178 -2.98 4.64 -23.70
CA LEU A 178 -4.20 4.14 -24.31
C LEU A 178 -4.51 2.75 -23.75
N THR A 179 -5.75 2.56 -23.29
CA THR A 179 -6.25 1.26 -22.82
C THR A 179 -6.77 0.39 -23.95
N GLY A 180 -7.03 -0.90 -23.67
CA GLY A 180 -7.53 -1.84 -24.68
C GLY A 180 -8.94 -1.56 -25.20
N ASP A 181 -9.70 -0.73 -24.49
CA ASP A 181 -11.03 -0.24 -24.87
C ASP A 181 -11.01 1.17 -25.46
N GLU A 182 -9.83 1.57 -26.01
CA GLU A 182 -9.63 2.84 -26.74
C GLU A 182 -9.85 4.11 -25.88
N ASN A 183 -9.79 3.99 -24.54
CA ASN A 183 -9.83 5.13 -23.65
C ASN A 183 -8.42 5.65 -23.37
N ILE A 184 -8.29 6.96 -23.21
CA ILE A 184 -7.05 7.58 -22.74
C ILE A 184 -7.09 7.65 -21.22
N VAL A 185 -6.01 7.15 -20.58
CA VAL A 185 -5.80 7.22 -19.14
C VAL A 185 -4.55 8.01 -18.83
N ASP A 186 -4.61 8.73 -17.73
CA ASP A 186 -3.50 9.39 -17.06
C ASP A 186 -3.05 8.47 -15.93
N LEU A 187 -1.86 7.89 -16.06
CA LEU A 187 -1.36 6.84 -15.19
C LEU A 187 0.02 7.18 -14.66
N ASP A 188 0.07 7.39 -13.36
CA ASP A 188 1.30 7.59 -12.60
C ASP A 188 1.72 6.31 -11.91
N PHE A 189 2.99 5.97 -12.01
CA PHE A 189 3.52 4.79 -11.34
C PHE A 189 4.96 4.97 -10.85
N THR A 190 5.33 4.17 -9.89
CA THR A 190 6.69 4.11 -9.35
C THR A 190 7.28 2.74 -9.55
N VAL A 191 8.56 2.71 -9.90
CA VAL A 191 9.36 1.51 -10.06
C VAL A 191 10.40 1.46 -8.95
N ARG A 192 10.36 0.43 -8.13
CA ARG A 192 11.38 0.17 -7.10
C ARG A 192 12.37 -0.84 -7.63
N TRP A 193 13.64 -0.47 -7.59
CA TRP A 193 14.69 -1.28 -8.17
C TRP A 193 15.98 -1.23 -7.37
N VAL A 194 16.80 -2.27 -7.55
CA VAL A 194 18.13 -2.41 -6.96
C VAL A 194 19.13 -2.80 -8.03
N ILE A 195 20.41 -2.54 -7.78
CA ILE A 195 21.48 -2.98 -8.67
C ILE A 195 21.74 -4.47 -8.42
N SER A 196 21.51 -5.32 -9.42
CA SER A 196 21.76 -6.75 -9.37
C SER A 196 23.19 -7.09 -9.75
N ASN A 197 23.68 -6.45 -10.82
CA ASN A 197 25.04 -6.67 -11.32
C ASN A 197 25.72 -5.31 -11.57
N PRO A 198 26.60 -4.87 -10.66
CA PRO A 198 27.27 -3.57 -10.78
C PRO A 198 28.15 -3.41 -12.03
N LYS A 199 28.71 -4.52 -12.54
CA LYS A 199 29.48 -4.50 -13.77
C LYS A 199 28.62 -4.08 -14.96
N ASP A 200 27.49 -4.76 -15.13
CA ASP A 200 26.59 -4.50 -16.25
C ASP A 200 25.96 -3.11 -16.14
N TYR A 201 25.59 -2.72 -14.94
CA TYR A 201 25.03 -1.40 -14.62
C TYR A 201 25.98 -0.24 -15.00
N LEU A 202 27.28 -0.40 -14.77
CA LEU A 202 28.26 0.68 -15.01
C LEU A 202 28.84 0.70 -16.42
N PHE A 203 28.87 -0.44 -17.14
CA PHE A 203 29.66 -0.54 -18.38
C PHE A 203 28.84 -0.89 -19.62
N LYS A 204 27.66 -1.50 -19.50
CA LYS A 204 26.89 -1.89 -20.67
C LYS A 204 26.07 -0.75 -21.26
N VAL A 205 25.52 0.11 -20.40
CA VAL A 205 24.60 1.18 -20.80
C VAL A 205 25.10 2.51 -20.26
N ALA A 206 25.09 3.55 -21.08
CA ALA A 206 25.56 4.87 -20.69
C ALA A 206 24.70 5.51 -19.59
N SER A 207 23.36 5.37 -19.70
CA SER A 207 22.38 5.92 -18.75
C SER A 207 21.38 4.83 -18.34
N PRO A 208 21.75 3.94 -17.40
CA PRO A 208 20.90 2.78 -17.07
C PRO A 208 19.56 3.18 -16.43
N VAL A 209 19.52 4.30 -15.70
CA VAL A 209 18.28 4.80 -15.07
C VAL A 209 17.30 5.34 -16.13
N GLU A 210 17.78 6.09 -17.11
CA GLU A 210 16.94 6.58 -18.21
C GLU A 210 16.46 5.45 -19.11
N ALA A 211 17.36 4.46 -19.35
CA ALA A 211 16.97 3.26 -20.09
C ALA A 211 15.88 2.46 -19.35
N LEU A 212 16.04 2.28 -18.02
CA LEU A 212 15.01 1.62 -17.19
C LEU A 212 13.69 2.39 -17.24
N LYS A 213 13.73 3.73 -17.22
CA LYS A 213 12.53 4.56 -17.32
C LYS A 213 11.78 4.30 -18.63
N SER A 214 12.49 4.36 -19.74
CA SER A 214 11.90 4.09 -21.07
C SER A 214 11.38 2.67 -21.23
N VAL A 215 12.07 1.69 -20.63
CA VAL A 215 11.64 0.28 -20.61
C VAL A 215 10.38 0.13 -19.76
N ALA A 216 10.34 0.72 -18.57
CA ALA A 216 9.19 0.65 -17.69
C ALA A 216 7.95 1.33 -18.29
N GLU A 217 8.15 2.50 -18.91
CA GLU A 217 7.10 3.23 -19.61
C GLU A 217 6.53 2.40 -20.79
N SER A 218 7.39 1.84 -21.63
CA SER A 218 6.95 1.03 -22.76
C SER A 218 6.26 -0.26 -22.32
N SER A 219 6.77 -0.91 -21.28
CA SER A 219 6.18 -2.13 -20.70
C SER A 219 4.80 -1.85 -20.10
N MET A 220 4.67 -0.76 -19.33
CA MET A 220 3.38 -0.36 -18.77
C MET A 220 2.38 -0.02 -19.85
N ARG A 221 2.80 0.73 -20.89
CA ARG A 221 1.95 1.08 -22.03
C ARG A 221 1.48 -0.15 -22.79
N GLU A 222 2.35 -1.15 -22.99
CA GLU A 222 1.97 -2.43 -23.62
C GLU A 222 0.97 -3.22 -22.77
N VAL A 223 1.18 -3.30 -21.46
CA VAL A 223 0.30 -4.05 -20.55
C VAL A 223 -1.06 -3.36 -20.45
N ILE A 224 -1.11 -2.05 -20.22
CA ILE A 224 -2.35 -1.27 -20.12
C ILE A 224 -3.17 -1.37 -21.42
N GLY A 225 -2.51 -1.38 -22.59
CA GLY A 225 -3.17 -1.55 -23.89
C GLY A 225 -3.91 -2.88 -24.06
N ARG A 226 -3.74 -3.85 -23.16
CA ARG A 226 -4.46 -5.14 -23.17
C ARG A 226 -5.69 -5.16 -22.26
N TYR A 227 -5.81 -4.20 -21.36
CA TYR A 227 -6.86 -4.15 -20.35
C TYR A 227 -7.82 -2.98 -20.58
N PRO A 228 -9.13 -3.15 -20.29
CA PRO A 228 -10.06 -2.04 -20.27
C PRO A 228 -9.78 -1.11 -19.08
N ILE A 229 -10.23 0.13 -19.18
CA ILE A 229 -10.00 1.16 -18.17
C ILE A 229 -10.58 0.77 -16.81
N ASP A 230 -11.75 0.14 -16.77
CA ASP A 230 -12.43 -0.27 -15.55
C ASP A 230 -11.58 -1.29 -14.76
N ASP A 231 -10.88 -2.18 -15.43
CA ASP A 231 -9.95 -3.16 -14.85
C ASP A 231 -8.69 -2.50 -14.29
N ALA A 232 -8.17 -1.49 -14.98
CA ALA A 232 -6.99 -0.76 -14.56
C ALA A 232 -7.25 0.07 -13.28
N ILE A 233 -8.48 0.60 -13.13
CA ILE A 233 -8.86 1.42 -11.97
C ILE A 233 -9.20 0.56 -10.74
N THR A 234 -9.77 -0.64 -10.92
CA THR A 234 -10.41 -1.35 -9.80
C THR A 234 -9.88 -2.76 -9.54
N SER A 235 -10.24 -3.73 -10.37
CA SER A 235 -10.17 -5.15 -10.01
C SER A 235 -8.85 -5.83 -10.35
N ASN A 236 -8.20 -5.42 -11.44
CA ASN A 236 -7.03 -6.10 -11.97
C ASN A 236 -5.71 -5.34 -11.78
N LYS A 237 -5.70 -4.28 -10.94
CA LYS A 237 -4.53 -3.46 -10.66
C LYS A 237 -3.29 -4.28 -10.32
N LEU A 238 -3.38 -5.19 -9.37
CA LEU A 238 -2.26 -6.05 -8.95
C LEU A 238 -1.76 -6.95 -10.08
N LYS A 239 -2.66 -7.43 -10.93
CA LYS A 239 -2.28 -8.28 -12.06
C LYS A 239 -1.52 -7.48 -13.11
N ILE A 240 -1.98 -6.27 -13.41
CA ILE A 240 -1.32 -5.34 -14.33
C ILE A 240 0.08 -4.98 -13.81
N GLU A 241 0.22 -4.65 -12.53
CA GLU A 241 1.51 -4.37 -11.89
C GLU A 241 2.48 -5.55 -12.00
N GLN A 242 2.00 -6.79 -11.78
CA GLN A 242 2.82 -7.99 -11.91
C GLN A 242 3.23 -8.28 -13.36
N GLU A 243 2.33 -8.15 -14.32
CA GLU A 243 2.65 -8.33 -15.74
C GLU A 243 3.63 -7.26 -16.22
N ALA A 244 3.44 -5.99 -15.82
CA ALA A 244 4.36 -4.91 -16.12
C ALA A 244 5.75 -5.15 -15.50
N LEU A 245 5.82 -5.66 -14.27
CA LEU A 245 7.08 -6.01 -13.61
C LEU A 245 7.81 -7.10 -14.38
N GLN A 246 7.11 -8.18 -14.75
CA GLN A 246 7.71 -9.30 -15.49
C GLN A 246 8.23 -8.85 -16.87
N LEU A 247 7.44 -8.05 -17.58
CA LEU A 247 7.82 -7.53 -18.88
C LEU A 247 9.00 -6.58 -18.78
N THR A 248 8.97 -5.63 -17.83
CA THR A 248 10.06 -4.69 -17.55
C THR A 248 11.35 -5.44 -17.20
N GLN A 249 11.28 -6.45 -16.31
CA GLN A 249 12.45 -7.24 -15.93
C GLN A 249 13.00 -8.02 -17.13
N SER A 250 12.15 -8.64 -17.94
CA SER A 250 12.59 -9.41 -19.10
C SER A 250 13.34 -8.54 -20.13
N ILE A 251 12.82 -7.33 -20.37
CA ILE A 251 13.45 -6.35 -21.27
C ILE A 251 14.75 -5.81 -20.65
N ALA A 252 14.76 -5.49 -19.37
CA ALA A 252 15.93 -5.01 -18.64
C ALA A 252 17.07 -6.06 -18.70
N ASP A 253 16.73 -7.34 -18.55
CA ASP A 253 17.68 -8.44 -18.66
C ASP A 253 18.19 -8.63 -20.09
N GLN A 254 17.35 -8.47 -21.11
CA GLN A 254 17.74 -8.53 -22.51
C GLN A 254 18.71 -7.42 -22.87
N TYR A 255 18.51 -6.21 -22.39
CA TYR A 255 19.46 -5.10 -22.56
C TYR A 255 20.69 -5.20 -21.63
N GLY A 256 20.62 -6.06 -20.64
CA GLY A 256 21.70 -6.26 -19.67
C GLY A 256 21.95 -5.03 -18.80
N LEU A 257 20.88 -4.39 -18.33
CA LEU A 257 20.97 -3.20 -17.49
C LEU A 257 21.63 -3.47 -16.12
N GLY A 258 21.73 -4.73 -15.71
CA GLY A 258 22.25 -5.11 -14.40
C GLY A 258 21.39 -4.66 -13.23
N ILE A 259 20.10 -4.45 -13.48
CA ILE A 259 19.09 -3.96 -12.54
C ILE A 259 18.08 -5.07 -12.26
N ARG A 260 17.63 -5.16 -11.01
CA ARG A 260 16.47 -5.97 -10.63
C ARG A 260 15.36 -5.07 -10.19
N VAL A 261 14.21 -5.22 -10.82
CA VAL A 261 12.98 -4.54 -10.44
C VAL A 261 12.30 -5.35 -9.33
N ASN A 262 12.12 -4.74 -8.16
CA ASN A 262 11.49 -5.38 -7.02
C ASN A 262 9.98 -5.25 -7.08
N ASN A 263 9.50 -4.07 -7.43
CA ASN A 263 8.08 -3.77 -7.47
C ASN A 263 7.76 -2.63 -8.46
N ILE A 264 6.58 -2.69 -9.05
CA ILE A 264 5.98 -1.59 -9.80
C ILE A 264 4.64 -1.30 -9.14
N GLU A 265 4.43 -0.06 -8.74
CA GLU A 265 3.21 0.39 -8.06
C GLU A 265 2.54 1.49 -8.86
N MET A 266 1.33 1.27 -9.31
CA MET A 266 0.48 2.31 -9.90
C MET A 266 -0.05 3.20 -8.77
N GLN A 267 0.25 4.50 -8.83
CA GLN A 267 -0.18 5.48 -7.84
C GLN A 267 -1.58 5.97 -8.15
N GLN A 268 -1.75 6.57 -9.31
CA GLN A 268 -2.99 7.18 -9.73
C GLN A 268 -3.32 6.71 -11.16
N VAL A 269 -4.56 6.30 -11.37
CA VAL A 269 -5.11 5.92 -12.67
C VAL A 269 -6.43 6.66 -12.83
N GLN A 270 -6.48 7.62 -13.73
CA GLN A 270 -7.67 8.44 -13.95
C GLN A 270 -7.79 8.86 -15.42
N PRO A 271 -8.99 9.16 -15.89
CA PRO A 271 -9.15 9.82 -17.19
C PRO A 271 -8.52 11.22 -17.17
N PRO A 272 -7.98 11.72 -18.29
CA PRO A 272 -7.49 13.08 -18.39
C PRO A 272 -8.52 14.11 -17.97
N LYS A 273 -8.06 15.20 -17.34
CA LYS A 273 -8.93 16.25 -16.77
C LYS A 273 -9.94 16.82 -17.77
N GLN A 274 -9.57 16.87 -19.06
CA GLN A 274 -10.43 17.39 -20.12
C GLN A 274 -11.67 16.54 -20.41
N VAL A 275 -11.62 15.22 -20.15
CA VAL A 275 -12.70 14.27 -20.44
C VAL A 275 -13.34 13.68 -19.18
N LEU A 276 -12.90 14.11 -18.01
CA LEU A 276 -13.33 13.56 -16.73
C LEU A 276 -14.84 13.66 -16.52
N ASP A 277 -15.47 14.79 -16.89
CA ASP A 277 -16.90 15.00 -16.73
C ASP A 277 -17.70 14.10 -17.69
N ALA A 278 -17.27 14.01 -18.97
CA ALA A 278 -17.88 13.12 -19.94
C ALA A 278 -17.75 11.64 -19.51
N PHE A 279 -16.62 11.26 -18.95
CA PHE A 279 -16.42 9.91 -18.42
C PHE A 279 -17.35 9.61 -17.25
N ARG A 280 -17.53 10.57 -16.32
CA ARG A 280 -18.49 10.44 -15.21
C ARG A 280 -19.93 10.27 -15.71
N ASP A 281 -20.31 11.00 -16.75
CA ASP A 281 -21.65 10.88 -17.34
C ASP A 281 -21.87 9.47 -17.95
N VAL A 282 -20.85 8.93 -18.64
CA VAL A 282 -20.91 7.57 -19.17
C VAL A 282 -21.02 6.54 -18.06
N GLN A 283 -20.22 6.68 -16.98
CA GLN A 283 -20.28 5.77 -15.84
C GLN A 283 -21.65 5.87 -15.11
N ALA A 284 -22.20 7.08 -14.95
CA ALA A 284 -23.52 7.27 -14.40
C ALA A 284 -24.63 6.60 -15.27
N ALA A 285 -24.52 6.72 -16.60
CA ALA A 285 -25.42 6.06 -17.52
C ALA A 285 -25.32 4.53 -17.49
N LYS A 286 -24.10 3.98 -17.44
CA LYS A 286 -23.88 2.52 -17.26
C LYS A 286 -24.49 2.03 -15.94
N ALA A 287 -24.22 2.70 -14.83
CA ALA A 287 -24.78 2.35 -13.52
C ALA A 287 -26.31 2.45 -13.48
N ALA A 288 -26.89 3.43 -14.19
CA ALA A 288 -28.34 3.54 -14.33
C ALA A 288 -28.95 2.39 -15.14
N ALA A 289 -28.28 1.97 -16.22
CA ALA A 289 -28.68 0.84 -17.04
C ALA A 289 -28.61 -0.50 -16.26
N GLU A 290 -27.53 -0.73 -15.54
CA GLU A 290 -27.37 -1.90 -14.65
C GLU A 290 -28.44 -1.95 -13.57
N LYS A 291 -28.70 -0.81 -12.92
CA LYS A 291 -29.76 -0.69 -11.91
C LYS A 291 -31.13 -1.03 -12.48
N GLU A 292 -31.42 -0.59 -13.70
CA GLU A 292 -32.70 -0.90 -14.33
C GLU A 292 -32.81 -2.37 -14.69
N GLN A 293 -31.73 -2.98 -15.15
CA GLN A 293 -31.67 -4.42 -15.41
C GLN A 293 -31.84 -5.23 -14.12
N ASP A 294 -31.19 -4.83 -13.02
CA ASP A 294 -31.31 -5.47 -11.71
C ASP A 294 -32.75 -5.33 -11.17
N ASN A 295 -33.35 -4.16 -11.31
CA ASN A 295 -34.76 -3.92 -10.94
C ASN A 295 -35.70 -4.84 -11.73
N ALA A 296 -35.49 -4.94 -13.04
CA ALA A 296 -36.30 -5.82 -13.90
C ALA A 296 -36.13 -7.30 -13.54
N THR A 297 -34.90 -7.71 -13.25
CA THR A 297 -34.58 -9.07 -12.81
C THR A 297 -35.19 -9.35 -11.44
N GLY A 298 -35.06 -8.42 -10.51
CA GLY A 298 -35.68 -8.48 -9.18
C GLY A 298 -37.20 -8.61 -9.28
N TYR A 299 -37.84 -7.80 -10.14
CA TYR A 299 -39.28 -7.87 -10.38
C TYR A 299 -39.68 -9.24 -10.96
N ALA A 300 -38.94 -9.74 -11.95
CA ALA A 300 -39.24 -11.06 -12.52
C ALA A 300 -39.11 -12.18 -11.49
N ASN A 301 -38.10 -12.11 -10.63
CA ASN A 301 -37.86 -13.08 -9.55
C ASN A 301 -38.88 -13.03 -8.42
N ASP A 302 -39.58 -11.91 -8.25
CA ASP A 302 -40.68 -11.80 -7.29
C ASP A 302 -42.01 -12.27 -7.91
N VAL A 303 -42.38 -11.73 -9.08
CA VAL A 303 -43.70 -11.96 -9.71
C VAL A 303 -43.89 -13.41 -10.17
N VAL A 304 -42.88 -14.00 -10.84
CA VAL A 304 -43.02 -15.34 -11.41
C VAL A 304 -43.15 -16.43 -10.34
N PRO A 305 -42.34 -16.47 -9.28
CA PRO A 305 -42.56 -17.45 -8.21
C PRO A 305 -43.84 -17.24 -7.43
N ARG A 306 -44.20 -15.99 -7.19
CA ARG A 306 -45.48 -15.65 -6.51
C ARG A 306 -46.67 -16.13 -7.31
N ALA A 307 -46.70 -15.87 -8.62
CA ALA A 307 -47.80 -16.35 -9.50
C ALA A 307 -47.85 -17.88 -9.55
N ARG A 308 -46.68 -18.56 -9.62
CA ARG A 308 -46.63 -20.02 -9.55
C ARG A 308 -47.11 -20.55 -8.21
N GLY A 309 -46.73 -19.90 -7.11
CA GLY A 309 -47.22 -20.25 -5.77
C GLY A 309 -48.75 -20.11 -5.64
N GLN A 310 -49.32 -19.01 -6.13
CA GLN A 310 -50.77 -18.79 -6.16
C GLN A 310 -51.49 -19.83 -7.03
N ALA A 311 -50.97 -20.12 -8.21
CA ALA A 311 -51.55 -21.14 -9.07
C ALA A 311 -51.51 -22.52 -8.41
N ALA A 312 -50.41 -22.87 -7.78
CA ALA A 312 -50.29 -24.13 -7.02
C ALA A 312 -51.26 -24.20 -5.83
N GLN A 313 -51.45 -23.07 -5.12
CA GLN A 313 -52.41 -22.96 -4.02
C GLN A 313 -53.83 -23.22 -4.54
N ILE A 314 -54.26 -22.52 -5.59
CA ILE A 314 -55.59 -22.69 -6.20
C ILE A 314 -55.81 -24.14 -6.65
N MET A 315 -54.81 -24.74 -7.27
CA MET A 315 -54.89 -26.15 -7.67
C MET A 315 -55.05 -27.07 -6.47
N GLN A 316 -54.28 -26.86 -5.38
CA GLN A 316 -54.39 -27.66 -4.17
C GLN A 316 -55.73 -27.48 -3.44
N GLU A 317 -56.24 -26.24 -3.39
CA GLU A 317 -57.57 -25.92 -2.81
C GLU A 317 -58.68 -26.59 -3.61
N ALA A 318 -58.60 -26.57 -4.94
CA ALA A 318 -59.59 -27.23 -5.80
C ALA A 318 -59.55 -28.74 -5.65
N GLU A 319 -58.35 -29.33 -5.58
CA GLU A 319 -58.17 -30.77 -5.33
C GLU A 319 -58.70 -31.17 -3.95
N ALA A 320 -58.35 -30.41 -2.90
CA ALA A 320 -58.86 -30.63 -1.54
C ALA A 320 -60.40 -30.50 -1.48
N TYR A 321 -60.97 -29.52 -2.16
CA TYR A 321 -62.41 -29.35 -2.26
C TYR A 321 -63.07 -30.58 -2.95
N LYS A 322 -62.53 -31.01 -4.08
CA LYS A 322 -62.98 -32.20 -4.79
C LYS A 322 -62.91 -33.44 -3.90
N GLN A 323 -61.80 -33.66 -3.23
CA GLN A 323 -61.63 -34.81 -2.33
C GLN A 323 -62.63 -34.74 -1.15
N SER A 324 -62.80 -33.54 -0.58
CA SER A 324 -63.79 -33.32 0.50
C SER A 324 -65.23 -33.67 0.04
N LYS A 325 -65.62 -33.21 -1.16
CA LYS A 325 -66.96 -33.53 -1.71
C LYS A 325 -67.15 -34.99 -2.03
N ILE A 326 -66.12 -35.64 -2.53
CA ILE A 326 -66.20 -37.10 -2.78
C ILE A 326 -66.25 -37.86 -1.44
N ALA A 327 -65.44 -37.48 -0.45
CA ALA A 327 -65.49 -38.11 0.88
C ALA A 327 -66.84 -37.85 1.58
N GLU A 328 -67.40 -36.66 1.51
CA GLU A 328 -68.73 -36.31 2.04
C GLU A 328 -69.83 -37.16 1.39
N ALA A 329 -69.81 -37.25 0.04
CA ALA A 329 -70.77 -38.07 -0.70
C ALA A 329 -70.65 -39.58 -0.38
N THR A 330 -69.41 -40.05 -0.31
CA THR A 330 -69.11 -41.44 0.02
C THR A 330 -69.52 -41.77 1.48
N GLY A 331 -69.20 -40.86 2.40
CA GLY A 331 -69.63 -40.95 3.81
C GLY A 331 -71.11 -40.99 3.99
N ASN A 332 -71.87 -40.06 3.28
CA ASN A 332 -73.30 -40.04 3.30
C ASN A 332 -73.95 -41.31 2.70
N ALA A 333 -73.39 -41.84 1.60
CA ALA A 333 -73.82 -43.09 0.99
C ALA A 333 -73.60 -44.30 1.95
N ALA A 334 -72.38 -44.36 2.56
CA ALA A 334 -72.08 -45.40 3.53
C ALA A 334 -72.97 -45.35 4.76
N ARG A 335 -73.25 -44.16 5.29
CA ARG A 335 -74.20 -43.92 6.39
C ARG A 335 -75.62 -44.42 5.98
N PHE A 336 -76.07 -44.05 4.80
CA PHE A 336 -77.38 -44.47 4.29
C PHE A 336 -77.49 -45.98 4.17
N ILE A 337 -76.47 -46.62 3.59
CA ILE A 337 -76.44 -48.12 3.46
C ILE A 337 -76.47 -48.77 4.85
N SER A 338 -75.71 -48.23 5.79
CA SER A 338 -75.68 -48.77 7.17
C SER A 338 -77.06 -48.61 7.83
N GLN A 339 -77.68 -47.45 7.73
CA GLN A 339 -79.04 -47.18 8.23
C GLN A 339 -80.07 -48.06 7.54
N LEU A 340 -79.97 -48.28 6.24
CA LEU A 340 -80.87 -49.20 5.50
C LEU A 340 -80.74 -50.62 5.98
N ASN A 341 -79.54 -51.07 6.26
CA ASN A 341 -79.32 -52.45 6.76
C ASN A 341 -79.91 -52.65 8.17
N GLU A 342 -79.80 -51.65 9.06
CA GLU A 342 -80.46 -51.73 10.38
C GLU A 342 -81.99 -51.54 10.27
N TYR A 343 -82.51 -50.75 9.38
CA TYR A 343 -83.92 -50.63 9.10
C TYR A 343 -84.51 -51.93 8.63
N LYS A 344 -83.86 -52.69 7.77
CA LYS A 344 -84.33 -53.98 7.31
C LYS A 344 -84.43 -55.04 8.45
N LYS A 345 -83.63 -54.89 9.53
CA LYS A 345 -83.68 -55.79 10.69
C LYS A 345 -84.88 -55.49 11.66
N ALA A 346 -85.15 -54.16 11.90
CA ALA A 346 -86.18 -53.73 12.84
C ALA A 346 -86.84 -52.41 12.36
N PRO A 347 -87.81 -52.49 11.45
CA PRO A 347 -88.32 -51.26 10.77
C PRO A 347 -89.04 -50.26 11.72
N ALA A 348 -89.77 -50.77 12.72
CA ALA A 348 -90.53 -49.90 13.62
C ALA A 348 -89.64 -49.06 14.55
N ILE A 349 -88.73 -49.68 15.19
CA ILE A 349 -87.79 -49.13 16.18
C ILE A 349 -86.87 -48.14 15.48
N THR A 350 -86.36 -48.46 14.30
CA THR A 350 -85.43 -47.64 13.55
C THR A 350 -86.12 -46.39 13.04
N ARG A 351 -87.36 -46.40 12.65
CA ARG A 351 -88.14 -45.25 12.23
C ARG A 351 -88.29 -44.25 13.39
N GLU A 352 -88.68 -44.76 14.58
CA GLU A 352 -88.83 -43.95 15.77
C GLU A 352 -87.51 -43.29 16.20
N ARG A 353 -86.44 -44.02 16.18
CA ARG A 353 -85.10 -43.45 16.47
C ARG A 353 -84.71 -42.36 15.47
N LEU A 354 -84.85 -42.64 14.17
CA LEU A 354 -84.48 -41.63 13.13
C LEU A 354 -85.39 -40.39 13.24
N TYR A 355 -86.64 -40.52 13.62
CA TYR A 355 -87.51 -39.41 13.85
C TYR A 355 -87.05 -38.52 15.03
N LEU A 356 -86.69 -39.16 16.15
CA LEU A 356 -86.23 -38.48 17.33
C LEU A 356 -84.83 -37.76 17.05
N GLU A 357 -83.93 -38.44 16.36
CA GLU A 357 -82.61 -37.94 15.97
C GLU A 357 -82.75 -36.70 15.04
N ASN A 358 -83.66 -36.78 14.05
CA ASN A 358 -83.91 -35.67 13.14
C ASN A 358 -84.63 -34.47 13.88
N MET A 359 -85.50 -34.76 14.81
CA MET A 359 -86.16 -33.77 15.64
C MET A 359 -85.18 -33.09 16.59
N GLU A 360 -84.20 -33.85 17.13
CA GLU A 360 -83.15 -33.29 17.95
C GLU A 360 -82.24 -32.33 17.15
N ASP A 361 -81.82 -32.70 15.92
CA ASP A 361 -81.01 -31.85 15.07
C ASP A 361 -81.75 -30.54 14.63
N VAL A 362 -83.00 -30.64 14.28
CA VAL A 362 -83.83 -29.45 13.99
C VAL A 362 -83.96 -28.57 15.22
N LEU A 363 -84.12 -29.20 16.38
CA LEU A 363 -84.29 -28.47 17.64
C LEU A 363 -82.93 -27.87 18.12
N LYS A 364 -81.77 -28.48 17.82
CA LYS A 364 -80.48 -27.87 18.12
C LYS A 364 -80.21 -26.60 17.36
N GLY A 365 -80.68 -26.49 16.10
CA GLY A 365 -80.51 -25.31 15.25
C GLY A 365 -81.49 -24.19 15.52
N SER A 366 -82.58 -24.48 16.24
CA SER A 366 -83.62 -23.48 16.47
C SER A 366 -83.44 -22.72 17.79
N ARG A 367 -83.67 -21.42 17.76
CA ARG A 367 -83.69 -20.58 18.97
C ARG A 367 -84.92 -20.96 19.81
N LYS A 368 -84.77 -21.59 20.97
CA LYS A 368 -85.82 -22.06 21.85
C LYS A 368 -86.05 -21.04 22.93
N VAL A 369 -87.36 -20.66 23.12
CA VAL A 369 -87.80 -19.91 24.29
C VAL A 369 -88.71 -20.87 25.09
N ILE A 370 -88.22 -21.33 26.24
CA ILE A 370 -89.01 -22.18 27.13
C ILE A 370 -89.74 -21.26 28.12
N MET A 371 -91.06 -21.23 28.03
CA MET A 371 -91.86 -20.53 28.99
C MET A 371 -92.41 -21.48 30.06
N THR A 372 -92.02 -21.24 31.30
CA THR A 372 -92.27 -22.14 32.43
C THR A 372 -93.53 -21.73 33.21
N ASP A 373 -94.17 -20.63 32.88
CA ASP A 373 -95.25 -20.09 33.74
C ASP A 373 -96.65 -20.19 33.11
N LYS A 374 -97.61 -20.70 33.88
CA LYS A 374 -98.98 -20.95 33.50
C LYS A 374 -99.89 -19.67 33.49
N ASN A 375 -99.33 -18.46 33.75
CA ASN A 375 -100.10 -17.22 33.92
C ASN A 375 -99.50 -16.02 33.15
N SER A 376 -99.22 -16.19 31.88
CA SER A 376 -98.66 -15.08 31.11
C SER A 376 -99.64 -14.54 30.09
N GLY A 377 -100.37 -13.47 30.48
CA GLY A 377 -100.95 -12.58 29.53
C GLY A 377 -99.92 -11.82 28.75
N SER A 378 -100.10 -11.81 27.44
CA SER A 378 -99.50 -10.92 26.46
C SER A 378 -97.94 -10.80 26.50
N ILE A 379 -97.25 -11.69 25.76
CA ILE A 379 -95.83 -11.50 25.41
C ILE A 379 -95.77 -10.75 24.09
N LEU A 380 -95.35 -9.47 24.12
CA LEU A 380 -94.89 -8.77 22.94
C LEU A 380 -93.61 -9.34 22.42
N PRO A 381 -93.48 -9.82 21.17
CA PRO A 381 -92.25 -10.31 20.62
C PRO A 381 -91.34 -9.10 20.45
N TYR A 382 -90.41 -8.94 21.38
CA TYR A 382 -89.26 -8.03 21.25
C TYR A 382 -88.27 -8.53 20.22
N LEU A 383 -88.32 -7.98 19.01
CA LEU A 383 -87.33 -8.26 17.97
C LEU A 383 -86.13 -7.27 18.14
N PRO A 384 -85.01 -7.62 18.61
CA PRO A 384 -83.90 -6.70 18.69
C PRO A 384 -83.39 -6.36 17.27
N LEU A 385 -83.63 -5.14 16.82
CA LEU A 385 -83.29 -4.57 15.52
C LEU A 385 -81.77 -4.30 15.37
N ASN A 386 -80.89 -4.72 16.35
CA ASN A 386 -79.53 -4.39 16.37
C ASN A 386 -78.56 -5.58 15.98
N ALA A 387 -79.02 -6.58 15.25
CA ALA A 387 -78.18 -7.69 14.83
C ALA A 387 -77.61 -7.58 13.38
N GLN A 388 -77.66 -6.34 12.79
CA GLN A 388 -77.03 -6.09 11.48
C GLN A 388 -75.90 -5.08 11.59
N LYS A 389 -74.87 -5.39 12.41
CA LYS A 389 -73.60 -4.71 12.28
C LYS A 389 -72.51 -5.71 12.61
N GLY A 390 -71.88 -6.31 11.57
CA GLY A 390 -70.68 -7.13 11.73
C GLY A 390 -70.55 -8.23 10.70
N ALA A 391 -70.67 -7.87 9.42
CA ALA A 391 -70.06 -8.68 8.35
C ALA A 391 -69.29 -7.70 7.48
N LYS A 392 -67.98 -7.63 7.75
CA LYS A 392 -66.97 -7.13 6.83
C LYS A 392 -65.92 -8.20 6.63
#